data_ee5cd403d674d537d08703605b580071
#
_entry.id   ee5cd403d674d537d08703605b580071
#
_cell.length_a   1.000
_cell.length_b   1.000
_cell.length_c   1.000
_cell.angle_alpha   90.00
_cell.angle_beta   90.00
_cell.angle_gamma   90.00
#
_symmetry.space_group_name_H-M   'P 1'
#
loop_
_entity.id
_entity.type
_entity.pdbx_description
1 polymer ?
#
loop_
_entity_poly.entity_id
_entity_poly.type
_entity_poly.pdbx_seq_one_letter_code
_entity_poly.pdbx_strand_id
1 'polypeptide(L)'
;MNFGGFATPERNIIFDINDLDETLPAPFEWDLKRLAASVAIAAEHLALSKSDAARIVTDVVREYRERMCNYGWMRALDVWYDRIDLQKYEDRTGDPEIVAAARKRLAQRIEQEKRKNVPDHLYPKLVSEEGEQPRIKDEPPLIFHPTEDMAPGLGTDYSEAIASYRESLPEHVRVLFDRFHFFDLAIKVVGVGSVGTMCAVGLFLAADNDPLFLQVKEARPSVLEPYTGKSLHANHGERVIAGQRLMQTASDVFLGWTRGRNGRDFYVRQLRDMKLSAVIEDWDTGMLRQYGRMCAHALSRAHARSGDAATIAGYMGSGQTFDDAICEFAMEYCSQNRSDFRAFVSAIREGRVEAQIES
;
A
#
# COMPACT_ATOMS: atom_id res chain seq x y z
N MET A 1 -2.23 -0.10 7.10
CA MET A 1 -1.30 -1.23 6.93
C MET A 1 -0.85 -1.31 5.49
N ASN A 2 0.44 -1.60 5.28
CA ASN A 2 1.07 -1.59 3.95
C ASN A 2 0.94 -2.93 3.20
N PHE A 3 0.25 -3.90 3.80
CA PHE A 3 -0.08 -5.20 3.20
C PHE A 3 -1.59 -5.42 3.21
N GLY A 4 -2.11 -6.11 2.19
CA GLY A 4 -3.52 -6.43 2.13
C GLY A 4 -3.92 -7.15 0.85
N GLY A 5 -5.22 -7.46 0.75
CA GLY A 5 -5.79 -8.06 -0.44
C GLY A 5 -6.23 -7.00 -1.44
N PHE A 6 -6.07 -7.29 -2.73
CA PHE A 6 -6.64 -6.51 -3.83
C PHE A 6 -6.87 -7.37 -5.06
N ALA A 7 -7.68 -6.87 -6.00
CA ALA A 7 -7.95 -7.59 -7.24
C ALA A 7 -6.81 -7.44 -8.26
N THR A 8 -6.50 -8.54 -8.95
CA THR A 8 -5.68 -8.48 -10.18
C THR A 8 -6.53 -8.00 -11.35
N PRO A 9 -5.93 -7.63 -12.51
CA PRO A 9 -6.68 -7.34 -13.73
C PRO A 9 -7.64 -8.45 -14.14
N GLU A 10 -7.31 -9.72 -13.86
CA GLU A 10 -8.15 -10.90 -14.09
C GLU A 10 -9.19 -11.14 -13.00
N ARG A 11 -9.34 -10.21 -12.04
CA ARG A 11 -10.30 -10.22 -10.93
C ARG A 11 -10.08 -11.33 -9.89
N ASN A 12 -8.87 -11.89 -9.81
CA ASN A 12 -8.47 -12.74 -8.69
C ASN A 12 -8.04 -11.87 -7.50
N ILE A 13 -8.37 -12.30 -6.29
CA ILE A 13 -7.95 -11.57 -5.08
C ILE A 13 -6.62 -12.17 -4.59
N ILE A 14 -5.59 -11.34 -4.59
CA ILE A 14 -4.26 -11.67 -4.09
C ILE A 14 -3.92 -10.88 -2.83
N PHE A 15 -2.98 -11.37 -2.03
CA PHE A 15 -2.39 -10.65 -0.91
C PHE A 15 -1.00 -10.16 -1.28
N ASP A 16 -0.76 -8.86 -1.12
CA ASP A 16 0.51 -8.26 -1.50
C ASP A 16 0.80 -6.95 -0.75
N ILE A 17 1.92 -6.30 -1.08
CA ILE A 17 2.30 -4.97 -0.60
C ILE A 17 1.43 -3.94 -1.31
N ASN A 18 0.82 -3.01 -0.55
CA ASN A 18 -0.10 -2.00 -1.06
C ASN A 18 0.48 -0.58 -1.10
N ASP A 19 1.60 -0.35 -0.43
CA ASP A 19 2.20 0.98 -0.28
C ASP A 19 3.69 0.92 -0.61
N LEU A 20 4.05 1.56 -1.69
CA LEU A 20 5.38 1.56 -2.31
C LEU A 20 5.83 2.98 -2.69
N ASP A 21 5.29 4.01 -2.02
CA ASP A 21 5.55 5.42 -2.34
C ASP A 21 7.04 5.78 -2.22
N GLU A 22 7.79 5.12 -1.31
CA GLU A 22 9.20 5.35 -1.04
C GLU A 22 10.14 4.35 -1.73
N THR A 23 9.63 3.54 -2.67
CA THR A 23 10.43 2.49 -3.34
C THR A 23 11.72 3.05 -3.95
N LEU A 24 12.85 2.44 -3.58
CA LEU A 24 14.19 2.74 -4.08
C LEU A 24 15.10 1.54 -3.77
N PRO A 25 16.11 1.20 -4.58
CA PRO A 25 17.09 0.19 -4.21
C PRO A 25 17.78 0.52 -2.89
N ALA A 26 17.65 -0.38 -1.90
CA ALA A 26 18.14 -0.21 -0.54
C ALA A 26 18.44 -1.57 0.11
N PRO A 27 19.15 -1.61 1.26
CA PRO A 27 19.35 -2.84 2.01
C PRO A 27 18.01 -3.49 2.40
N PHE A 28 17.84 -4.78 2.07
CA PHE A 28 16.60 -5.53 2.31
C PHE A 28 16.22 -5.62 3.79
N GLU A 29 17.21 -5.54 4.68
CA GLU A 29 17.00 -5.60 6.13
C GLU A 29 16.15 -4.44 6.66
N TRP A 30 16.15 -3.30 5.98
CA TRP A 30 15.36 -2.14 6.41
C TRP A 30 13.85 -2.44 6.33
N ASP A 31 13.41 -3.08 5.27
CA ASP A 31 12.01 -3.46 5.12
C ASP A 31 11.63 -4.58 6.10
N LEU A 32 12.52 -5.55 6.29
CA LEU A 32 12.28 -6.63 7.26
C LEU A 32 12.24 -6.09 8.69
N LYS A 33 13.13 -5.16 9.07
CA LYS A 33 13.11 -4.46 10.36
C LYS A 33 11.80 -3.69 10.56
N ARG A 34 11.32 -2.98 9.53
CA ARG A 34 10.03 -2.27 9.58
C ARG A 34 8.86 -3.23 9.76
N LEU A 35 8.85 -4.36 9.05
CA LEU A 35 7.83 -5.39 9.22
C LEU A 35 7.85 -5.96 10.65
N ALA A 36 9.01 -6.38 11.14
CA ALA A 36 9.21 -6.95 12.46
C ALA A 36 8.78 -5.98 13.57
N ALA A 37 9.22 -4.70 13.49
CA ALA A 37 8.81 -3.66 14.42
C ALA A 37 7.29 -3.40 14.40
N SER A 38 6.66 -3.39 13.20
CA SER A 38 5.21 -3.23 13.07
C SER A 38 4.44 -4.38 13.70
N VAL A 39 4.94 -5.60 13.60
CA VAL A 39 4.34 -6.79 14.26
C VAL A 39 4.48 -6.70 15.78
N ALA A 40 5.65 -6.26 16.30
CA ALA A 40 5.85 -6.06 17.73
C ALA A 40 4.91 -4.99 18.30
N ILE A 41 4.74 -3.86 17.61
CA ILE A 41 3.83 -2.77 17.99
C ILE A 41 2.37 -3.26 17.94
N ALA A 42 1.99 -4.03 16.92
CA ALA A 42 0.65 -4.60 16.82
C ALA A 42 0.37 -5.59 17.98
N ALA A 43 1.34 -6.42 18.36
CA ALA A 43 1.22 -7.32 19.50
C ALA A 43 1.03 -6.55 20.81
N GLU A 44 1.75 -5.43 21.00
CA GLU A 44 1.57 -4.55 22.16
C GLU A 44 0.19 -3.89 22.15
N HIS A 45 -0.28 -3.40 21.00
CA HIS A 45 -1.62 -2.82 20.86
C HIS A 45 -2.73 -3.82 21.25
N LEU A 46 -2.53 -5.09 20.91
CA LEU A 46 -3.43 -6.19 21.29
C LEU A 46 -3.22 -6.68 22.74
N ALA A 47 -2.39 -5.99 23.53
CA ALA A 47 -2.08 -6.35 24.92
C ALA A 47 -1.54 -7.78 25.09
N LEU A 48 -0.85 -8.32 24.08
CA LEU A 48 -0.21 -9.62 24.17
C LEU A 48 1.00 -9.58 25.12
N SER A 49 1.37 -10.73 25.70
CA SER A 49 2.57 -10.81 26.52
C SER A 49 3.84 -10.53 25.71
N LYS A 50 4.89 -10.01 26.37
CA LYS A 50 6.18 -9.79 25.70
C LYS A 50 6.76 -11.07 25.10
N SER A 51 6.56 -12.21 25.76
CA SER A 51 7.01 -13.51 25.25
C SER A 51 6.23 -13.95 24.01
N ASP A 52 4.93 -13.68 23.95
CA ASP A 52 4.11 -13.97 22.78
C ASP A 52 4.49 -13.04 21.62
N ALA A 53 4.68 -11.75 21.89
CA ALA A 53 5.12 -10.78 20.89
C ALA A 53 6.48 -11.19 20.28
N ALA A 54 7.48 -11.49 21.11
CA ALA A 54 8.79 -11.94 20.64
C ALA A 54 8.70 -13.23 19.80
N ARG A 55 7.89 -14.21 20.23
CA ARG A 55 7.67 -15.46 19.49
C ARG A 55 7.03 -15.21 18.13
N ILE A 56 6.00 -14.34 18.06
CA ILE A 56 5.35 -13.99 16.79
C ILE A 56 6.36 -13.31 15.86
N VAL A 57 7.14 -12.34 16.36
CA VAL A 57 8.15 -11.63 15.56
C VAL A 57 9.19 -12.61 15.02
N THR A 58 9.73 -13.50 15.88
CA THR A 58 10.71 -14.51 15.45
C THR A 58 10.13 -15.44 14.37
N ASP A 59 8.85 -15.85 14.51
CA ASP A 59 8.21 -16.69 13.50
C ASP A 59 8.01 -15.95 12.16
N VAL A 60 7.72 -14.66 12.18
CA VAL A 60 7.60 -13.82 10.98
C VAL A 60 8.94 -13.68 10.27
N VAL A 61 10.02 -13.41 11.03
CA VAL A 61 11.38 -13.28 10.46
C VAL A 61 11.86 -14.62 9.90
N ARG A 62 11.62 -15.71 10.63
CA ARG A 62 11.93 -17.07 10.17
C ARG A 62 11.19 -17.41 8.87
N GLU A 63 9.89 -17.10 8.77
CA GLU A 63 9.11 -17.29 7.53
C GLU A 63 9.77 -16.56 6.35
N TYR A 64 10.17 -15.30 6.55
CA TYR A 64 10.88 -14.54 5.51
C TYR A 64 12.18 -15.23 5.10
N ARG A 65 13.03 -15.64 6.04
CA ARG A 65 14.32 -16.28 5.79
C ARG A 65 14.16 -17.62 5.07
N GLU A 66 13.24 -18.47 5.52
CA GLU A 66 12.99 -19.78 4.92
C GLU A 66 12.44 -19.65 3.50
N ARG A 67 11.53 -18.69 3.27
CA ARG A 67 11.02 -18.39 1.94
C ARG A 67 12.11 -17.87 1.01
N MET A 68 12.93 -16.96 1.48
CA MET A 68 14.05 -16.44 0.69
C MET A 68 15.02 -17.54 0.29
N CYS A 69 15.30 -18.48 1.21
CA CYS A 69 16.09 -19.66 0.91
C CYS A 69 15.44 -20.49 -0.20
N ASN A 70 14.12 -20.73 -0.13
CA ASN A 70 13.39 -21.46 -1.16
C ASN A 70 13.43 -20.74 -2.51
N TYR A 71 13.24 -19.40 -2.55
CA TYR A 71 13.34 -18.60 -3.76
C TYR A 71 14.74 -18.67 -4.38
N GLY A 72 15.80 -18.78 -3.57
CA GLY A 72 17.17 -18.95 -4.07
C GLY A 72 17.40 -20.22 -4.87
N TRP A 73 16.53 -21.24 -4.73
CA TRP A 73 16.57 -22.51 -5.50
C TRP A 73 15.56 -22.56 -6.64
N MET A 74 14.60 -21.61 -6.68
CA MET A 74 13.56 -21.59 -7.71
C MET A 74 14.10 -21.04 -9.03
N ARG A 75 13.43 -21.40 -10.12
CA ARG A 75 13.70 -20.78 -11.43
C ARG A 75 13.18 -19.33 -11.40
N ALA A 76 13.85 -18.44 -12.10
CA ALA A 76 13.49 -17.01 -12.12
C ALA A 76 12.02 -16.75 -12.52
N LEU A 77 11.49 -17.51 -13.50
CA LEU A 77 10.09 -17.38 -13.91
C LEU A 77 9.11 -17.90 -12.85
N ASP A 78 9.48 -18.94 -12.09
CA ASP A 78 8.65 -19.47 -11.02
C ASP A 78 8.54 -18.46 -9.87
N VAL A 79 9.65 -17.76 -9.53
CA VAL A 79 9.65 -16.64 -8.59
C VAL A 79 8.79 -15.51 -9.11
N TRP A 80 8.91 -15.20 -10.41
CA TRP A 80 8.17 -14.10 -11.03
C TRP A 80 6.65 -14.30 -11.01
N TYR A 81 6.18 -15.53 -11.21
CA TYR A 81 4.77 -15.90 -11.22
C TYR A 81 4.21 -16.31 -9.85
N ASP A 82 5.07 -16.46 -8.83
CA ASP A 82 4.59 -16.79 -7.50
C ASP A 82 3.68 -15.68 -6.94
N ARG A 83 2.55 -16.07 -6.33
CA ARG A 83 1.56 -15.16 -5.79
C ARG A 83 0.80 -15.78 -4.64
N ILE A 84 0.37 -14.95 -3.71
CA ILE A 84 -0.50 -15.35 -2.60
C ILE A 84 -1.96 -15.13 -3.02
N ASP A 85 -2.58 -16.17 -3.57
CA ASP A 85 -3.99 -16.15 -3.93
C ASP A 85 -4.83 -16.39 -2.68
N LEU A 86 -5.57 -15.36 -2.23
CA LEU A 86 -6.34 -15.46 -0.99
C LEU A 86 -7.49 -16.48 -1.06
N GLN A 87 -7.99 -16.81 -2.23
CA GLN A 87 -9.04 -17.82 -2.40
C GLN A 87 -8.48 -19.24 -2.29
N LYS A 88 -7.18 -19.44 -2.58
CA LYS A 88 -6.50 -20.73 -2.57
C LYS A 88 -5.53 -20.88 -1.42
N TYR A 89 -5.34 -19.83 -0.62
CA TYR A 89 -4.36 -19.83 0.46
C TYR A 89 -4.71 -20.90 1.51
N GLU A 90 -3.82 -21.83 1.71
CA GLU A 90 -3.88 -22.87 2.74
C GLU A 90 -2.81 -22.60 3.78
N ASP A 91 -3.23 -22.28 4.99
CA ASP A 91 -2.33 -22.32 6.13
C ASP A 91 -2.16 -23.79 6.55
N ARG A 92 -0.98 -24.34 6.30
CA ARG A 92 -0.65 -25.73 6.63
C ARG A 92 -0.19 -25.92 8.09
N THR A 93 -0.10 -24.83 8.86
CA THR A 93 0.50 -24.81 10.20
C THR A 93 -0.45 -24.44 11.32
N GLY A 94 -1.69 -24.09 11.01
CA GLY A 94 -2.73 -23.71 11.98
C GLY A 94 -3.65 -24.88 12.40
N ASP A 95 -4.36 -24.69 13.51
CA ASP A 95 -5.46 -25.54 13.89
C ASP A 95 -6.50 -25.58 12.77
N PRO A 96 -6.90 -26.78 12.26
CA PRO A 96 -7.84 -26.91 11.15
C PRO A 96 -9.17 -26.17 11.34
N GLU A 97 -9.67 -26.09 12.56
CA GLU A 97 -10.93 -25.39 12.86
C GLU A 97 -10.75 -23.86 12.80
N ILE A 98 -9.64 -23.36 13.33
CA ILE A 98 -9.30 -21.92 13.28
C ILE A 98 -9.08 -21.49 11.84
N VAL A 99 -8.34 -22.30 11.06
CA VAL A 99 -8.10 -22.04 9.63
C VAL A 99 -9.40 -22.04 8.84
N ALA A 100 -10.32 -22.99 9.11
CA ALA A 100 -11.61 -23.05 8.43
C ALA A 100 -12.49 -21.83 8.77
N ALA A 101 -12.51 -21.39 10.03
CA ALA A 101 -13.25 -20.19 10.45
C ALA A 101 -12.68 -18.91 9.81
N ALA A 102 -11.36 -18.75 9.79
CA ALA A 102 -10.68 -17.62 9.14
C ALA A 102 -10.95 -17.59 7.63
N ARG A 103 -10.91 -18.74 6.97
CA ARG A 103 -11.23 -18.89 5.54
C ARG A 103 -12.68 -18.51 5.25
N LYS A 104 -13.64 -18.93 6.07
CA LYS A 104 -15.04 -18.55 5.92
C LYS A 104 -15.25 -17.04 6.04
N ARG A 105 -14.62 -16.40 7.06
CA ARG A 105 -14.68 -14.93 7.24
C ARG A 105 -14.05 -14.20 6.04
N LEU A 106 -12.89 -14.66 5.56
CA LEU A 106 -12.22 -14.09 4.38
C LEU A 106 -13.10 -14.21 3.14
N ALA A 107 -13.69 -15.39 2.88
CA ALA A 107 -14.60 -15.59 1.74
C ALA A 107 -15.81 -14.65 1.81
N GLN A 108 -16.41 -14.48 2.99
CA GLN A 108 -17.52 -13.52 3.16
C GLN A 108 -17.09 -12.08 2.89
N ARG A 109 -15.90 -11.66 3.34
CA ARG A 109 -15.36 -10.32 3.06
C ARG A 109 -15.07 -10.12 1.57
N ILE A 110 -14.50 -11.11 0.90
CA ILE A 110 -14.28 -11.09 -0.53
C ILE A 110 -15.60 -10.90 -1.29
N GLU A 111 -16.63 -11.66 -0.94
CA GLU A 111 -17.95 -11.54 -1.57
C GLU A 111 -18.63 -10.19 -1.29
N GLN A 112 -18.45 -9.62 -0.10
CA GLN A 112 -18.91 -8.27 0.21
C GLN A 112 -18.20 -7.21 -0.62
N GLU A 113 -16.87 -7.31 -0.78
CA GLU A 113 -16.12 -6.34 -1.61
C GLU A 113 -16.41 -6.50 -3.10
N LYS A 114 -16.63 -7.73 -3.60
CA LYS A 114 -17.10 -7.96 -4.98
C LYS A 114 -18.44 -7.31 -5.28
N ARG A 115 -19.35 -7.28 -4.29
CA ARG A 115 -20.68 -6.64 -4.41
C ARG A 115 -20.62 -5.12 -4.34
N LYS A 116 -19.55 -4.54 -3.79
CA LYS A 116 -19.32 -3.10 -3.75
C LYS A 116 -18.73 -2.63 -5.09
N ASN A 117 -19.49 -2.83 -6.17
CA ASN A 117 -19.08 -2.36 -7.50
C ASN A 117 -18.93 -0.82 -7.48
N VAL A 118 -17.90 -0.31 -8.14
CA VAL A 118 -17.58 1.13 -8.18
C VAL A 118 -18.75 1.97 -8.68
N PRO A 119 -19.45 1.63 -9.77
CA PRO A 119 -20.63 2.38 -10.23
C PRO A 119 -21.73 2.44 -9.17
N ASP A 120 -22.08 1.32 -8.56
CA ASP A 120 -23.24 1.22 -7.66
C ASP A 120 -23.01 1.81 -6.27
N HIS A 121 -21.76 1.84 -5.79
CA HIS A 121 -21.45 2.25 -4.43
C HIS A 121 -20.60 3.49 -4.30
N LEU A 122 -19.63 3.68 -5.19
CA LEU A 122 -18.70 4.81 -5.09
C LEU A 122 -19.26 6.05 -5.78
N TYR A 123 -19.88 5.88 -6.94
CA TYR A 123 -20.42 6.99 -7.72
C TYR A 123 -21.48 7.78 -6.94
N PRO A 124 -22.55 7.18 -6.37
CA PRO A 124 -23.56 7.94 -5.63
C PRO A 124 -23.04 8.60 -4.36
N LYS A 125 -21.95 8.05 -3.78
CA LYS A 125 -21.33 8.62 -2.58
C LYS A 125 -20.45 9.81 -2.89
N LEU A 126 -19.68 9.75 -3.97
CA LEU A 126 -18.68 10.75 -4.30
C LEU A 126 -19.18 11.80 -5.28
N VAL A 127 -20.23 11.54 -6.05
CA VAL A 127 -20.68 12.42 -7.13
C VAL A 127 -22.03 13.03 -6.80
N SER A 128 -22.14 14.35 -7.04
CA SER A 128 -23.40 15.07 -7.09
C SER A 128 -23.81 15.24 -8.55
N GLU A 129 -25.07 14.97 -8.83
CA GLU A 129 -25.73 15.25 -10.13
C GLU A 129 -26.59 16.53 -10.04
N GLU A 130 -26.46 17.29 -8.95
CA GLU A 130 -27.10 18.59 -8.79
C GLU A 130 -26.33 19.63 -9.60
N GLY A 131 -26.71 19.82 -10.86
CA GLY A 131 -26.08 20.76 -11.79
C GLY A 131 -26.09 20.29 -13.23
N GLU A 132 -25.43 21.06 -14.12
CA GLU A 132 -25.35 20.71 -15.54
C GLU A 132 -24.39 19.53 -15.84
N GLN A 133 -23.46 19.27 -14.93
CA GLN A 133 -22.47 18.20 -15.09
C GLN A 133 -22.22 17.47 -13.76
N PRO A 134 -21.90 16.16 -13.79
CA PRO A 134 -21.49 15.40 -12.61
C PRO A 134 -20.24 16.00 -11.97
N ARG A 135 -20.27 16.16 -10.64
CA ARG A 135 -19.17 16.75 -9.86
C ARG A 135 -18.89 15.97 -8.59
N ILE A 136 -17.63 15.90 -8.17
CA ILE A 136 -17.24 15.28 -6.89
C ILE A 136 -17.82 16.14 -5.75
N LYS A 137 -18.47 15.50 -4.77
CA LYS A 137 -19.02 16.18 -3.59
C LYS A 137 -17.92 16.74 -2.71
N ASP A 138 -18.09 17.99 -2.28
CA ASP A 138 -17.25 18.54 -1.23
C ASP A 138 -17.68 18.02 0.15
N GLU A 139 -16.75 17.44 0.89
CA GLU A 139 -16.88 16.99 2.28
C GLU A 139 -15.67 17.50 3.10
N PRO A 140 -15.56 18.82 3.32
CA PRO A 140 -14.41 19.37 4.05
C PRO A 140 -14.35 18.85 5.49
N PRO A 141 -13.15 18.61 6.04
CA PRO A 141 -11.84 18.86 5.44
C PRO A 141 -11.28 17.70 4.58
N LEU A 142 -12.05 16.62 4.36
CA LEU A 142 -11.55 15.38 3.77
C LEU A 142 -11.55 15.38 2.23
N ILE A 143 -12.58 15.96 1.61
CA ILE A 143 -12.70 16.10 0.16
C ILE A 143 -13.15 17.52 -0.15
N PHE A 144 -12.43 18.23 -1.01
CA PHE A 144 -12.77 19.59 -1.39
C PHE A 144 -12.12 19.98 -2.73
N HIS A 145 -12.75 20.93 -3.43
CA HIS A 145 -12.15 21.51 -4.64
C HIS A 145 -11.07 22.52 -4.23
N PRO A 146 -9.88 22.44 -4.86
CA PRO A 146 -8.78 23.36 -4.55
C PRO A 146 -9.14 24.78 -5.01
N THR A 147 -8.89 25.76 -4.14
CA THR A 147 -8.81 27.17 -4.52
C THR A 147 -7.37 27.53 -4.89
N GLU A 148 -7.17 28.63 -5.62
CA GLU A 148 -5.82 29.08 -5.98
C GLU A 148 -4.93 29.30 -4.75
N ASP A 149 -5.50 29.78 -3.64
CA ASP A 149 -4.78 30.00 -2.38
C ASP A 149 -4.33 28.68 -1.73
N MET A 150 -5.11 27.60 -1.88
CA MET A 150 -4.82 26.29 -1.27
C MET A 150 -3.84 25.46 -2.11
N ALA A 151 -3.85 25.64 -3.42
CA ALA A 151 -3.01 24.92 -4.36
C ALA A 151 -2.46 25.86 -5.45
N PRO A 152 -1.53 26.78 -5.09
CA PRO A 152 -0.99 27.76 -6.03
C PRO A 152 -0.40 27.09 -7.26
N GLY A 153 -0.76 27.57 -8.45
CA GLY A 153 -0.30 27.09 -9.72
C GLY A 153 -0.83 25.71 -10.15
N LEU A 154 -1.80 25.14 -9.43
CA LEU A 154 -2.50 23.94 -9.87
C LEU A 154 -3.38 24.25 -11.09
N GLY A 155 -4.05 25.42 -11.06
CA GLY A 155 -5.00 25.85 -12.10
C GLY A 155 -6.22 24.93 -12.20
N THR A 156 -7.07 25.21 -13.17
CA THR A 156 -8.27 24.40 -13.46
C THR A 156 -8.16 23.59 -14.77
N ASP A 157 -7.13 23.84 -15.55
CA ASP A 157 -6.86 23.13 -16.81
C ASP A 157 -5.82 22.03 -16.59
N TYR A 158 -6.29 20.81 -16.55
CA TYR A 158 -5.49 19.60 -16.35
C TYR A 158 -5.14 18.87 -17.66
N SER A 159 -5.42 19.46 -18.82
CA SER A 159 -5.28 18.81 -20.14
C SER A 159 -3.87 18.30 -20.40
N GLU A 160 -2.83 19.08 -20.09
CA GLU A 160 -1.42 18.66 -20.26
C GLU A 160 -1.03 17.52 -19.32
N ALA A 161 -1.49 17.57 -18.05
CA ALA A 161 -1.22 16.52 -17.09
C ALA A 161 -1.94 15.21 -17.47
N ILE A 162 -3.15 15.29 -17.97
CA ILE A 162 -3.92 14.13 -18.46
C ILE A 162 -3.26 13.54 -19.73
N ALA A 163 -2.81 14.39 -20.67
CA ALA A 163 -2.09 13.95 -21.85
C ALA A 163 -0.77 13.24 -21.48
N SER A 164 0.02 13.83 -20.57
CA SER A 164 1.26 13.24 -20.06
C SER A 164 1.00 11.92 -19.33
N TYR A 165 -0.05 11.84 -18.51
CA TYR A 165 -0.47 10.60 -17.86
C TYR A 165 -0.82 9.54 -18.90
N ARG A 166 -1.64 9.88 -19.89
CA ARG A 166 -2.01 8.98 -20.98
C ARG A 166 -0.79 8.40 -21.69
N GLU A 167 0.23 9.23 -21.98
CA GLU A 167 1.48 8.78 -22.61
C GLU A 167 2.28 7.79 -21.73
N SER A 168 2.15 7.86 -20.41
CA SER A 168 2.78 6.94 -19.47
C SER A 168 2.14 5.54 -19.42
N LEU A 169 0.91 5.40 -19.96
CA LEU A 169 0.19 4.13 -19.99
C LEU A 169 0.66 3.24 -21.15
N PRO A 170 0.63 1.91 -21.00
CA PRO A 170 0.80 0.97 -22.10
C PRO A 170 -0.23 1.20 -23.22
N GLU A 171 0.13 0.95 -24.47
CA GLU A 171 -0.71 1.23 -25.64
C GLU A 171 -2.13 0.66 -25.52
N HIS A 172 -2.27 -0.60 -25.13
CA HIS A 172 -3.57 -1.25 -24.98
C HIS A 172 -4.43 -0.61 -23.87
N VAL A 173 -3.80 -0.04 -22.84
CA VAL A 173 -4.49 0.68 -21.77
C VAL A 173 -4.91 2.07 -22.23
N ARG A 174 -4.12 2.74 -23.08
CA ARG A 174 -4.52 4.02 -23.71
C ARG A 174 -5.83 3.87 -24.47
N VAL A 175 -5.98 2.79 -25.26
CA VAL A 175 -7.24 2.51 -25.99
C VAL A 175 -8.44 2.38 -25.04
N LEU A 176 -8.24 1.82 -23.84
CA LEU A 176 -9.28 1.76 -22.83
C LEU A 176 -9.52 3.14 -22.21
N PHE A 177 -8.43 3.84 -21.83
CA PHE A 177 -8.51 5.16 -21.18
C PHE A 177 -9.16 6.21 -22.08
N ASP A 178 -8.95 6.16 -23.41
CA ASP A 178 -9.52 7.07 -24.41
C ASP A 178 -11.06 7.00 -24.51
N ARG A 179 -11.70 6.00 -23.88
CA ARG A 179 -13.17 5.93 -23.76
C ARG A 179 -13.73 6.80 -22.66
N PHE A 180 -12.87 7.28 -21.76
CA PHE A 180 -13.22 8.07 -20.58
C PHE A 180 -12.86 9.53 -20.81
N HIS A 181 -13.78 10.42 -20.50
CA HIS A 181 -13.59 11.87 -20.57
C HIS A 181 -13.45 12.44 -19.15
N PHE A 182 -12.56 13.37 -18.97
CA PHE A 182 -12.38 14.05 -17.70
C PHE A 182 -13.56 14.97 -17.38
N PHE A 183 -14.08 14.92 -16.18
CA PHE A 183 -15.17 15.75 -15.68
C PHE A 183 -14.76 16.63 -14.52
N ASP A 184 -14.07 16.07 -13.51
CA ASP A 184 -13.81 16.80 -12.30
C ASP A 184 -12.57 16.28 -11.55
N LEU A 185 -11.99 17.13 -10.67
CA LEU A 185 -10.88 16.78 -9.78
C LEU A 185 -11.06 17.48 -8.43
N ALA A 186 -11.03 16.69 -7.35
CA ALA A 186 -11.05 17.20 -5.98
C ALA A 186 -9.83 16.73 -5.18
N ILE A 187 -9.33 17.57 -4.28
CA ILE A 187 -8.32 17.18 -3.29
C ILE A 187 -8.98 16.20 -2.32
N LYS A 188 -8.25 15.16 -1.97
CA LYS A 188 -8.66 14.17 -0.99
C LYS A 188 -7.58 14.01 0.07
N VAL A 189 -7.88 14.37 1.30
CA VAL A 189 -7.00 14.09 2.43
C VAL A 189 -7.03 12.59 2.71
N VAL A 190 -5.87 11.95 2.66
CA VAL A 190 -5.72 10.51 2.91
C VAL A 190 -4.63 10.31 3.96
N GLY A 191 -4.90 9.49 4.95
CA GLY A 191 -4.01 8.98 6.00
C GLY A 191 -2.79 9.81 6.42
N VAL A 192 -2.22 9.48 7.57
CA VAL A 192 -1.10 10.22 8.19
C VAL A 192 0.17 10.24 7.31
N GLY A 193 0.41 9.19 6.52
CA GLY A 193 1.58 9.09 5.65
C GLY A 193 1.59 10.04 4.44
N SER A 194 0.46 10.71 4.16
CA SER A 194 0.34 11.69 3.07
C SER A 194 0.36 13.14 3.54
N VAL A 195 0.60 13.39 4.84
CA VAL A 195 0.68 14.75 5.38
C VAL A 195 1.78 15.54 4.67
N GLY A 196 1.42 16.72 4.17
CA GLY A 196 2.32 17.57 3.40
C GLY A 196 2.51 17.17 1.93
N THR A 197 1.85 16.12 1.44
CA THR A 197 1.79 15.77 0.02
C THR A 197 0.38 15.97 -0.53
N MET A 198 0.28 16.27 -1.82
CA MET A 198 -1.00 16.42 -2.48
C MET A 198 -1.57 15.05 -2.89
N CYS A 199 -2.81 14.79 -2.53
CA CYS A 199 -3.58 13.69 -3.06
C CYS A 199 -4.90 14.22 -3.62
N ALA A 200 -5.26 13.81 -4.83
CA ALA A 200 -6.50 14.19 -5.49
C ALA A 200 -7.23 12.97 -6.04
N VAL A 201 -8.49 13.14 -6.33
CA VAL A 201 -9.34 12.17 -7.05
C VAL A 201 -9.85 12.86 -8.30
N GLY A 202 -9.59 12.24 -9.46
CA GLY A 202 -10.17 12.63 -10.73
C GLY A 202 -11.38 11.76 -11.08
N LEU A 203 -12.45 12.38 -11.53
CA LEU A 203 -13.63 11.75 -12.09
C LEU A 203 -13.56 11.77 -13.61
N PHE A 204 -13.65 10.60 -14.19
CA PHE A 204 -13.77 10.38 -15.64
C PHE A 204 -15.02 9.57 -15.91
N LEU A 205 -15.70 9.87 -16.99
CA LEU A 205 -16.91 9.14 -17.41
C LEU A 205 -16.77 8.64 -18.85
N ALA A 206 -17.19 7.40 -19.09
CA ALA A 206 -17.42 6.87 -20.41
C ALA A 206 -18.91 6.99 -20.80
N ALA A 207 -19.33 6.33 -21.90
CA ALA A 207 -20.73 6.26 -22.29
C ALA A 207 -21.62 5.73 -21.15
N ASP A 208 -22.89 6.14 -21.13
CA ASP A 208 -23.89 5.76 -20.12
C ASP A 208 -23.48 6.10 -18.66
N ASN A 209 -22.66 7.14 -18.49
CA ASN A 209 -22.11 7.57 -17.19
C ASN A 209 -21.30 6.49 -16.46
N ASP A 210 -20.64 5.57 -17.20
CA ASP A 210 -19.75 4.58 -16.60
C ASP A 210 -18.53 5.28 -15.95
N PRO A 211 -18.36 5.26 -14.61
CA PRO A 211 -17.39 6.08 -13.92
C PRO A 211 -16.04 5.36 -13.76
N LEU A 212 -14.97 6.12 -13.99
CA LEU A 212 -13.61 5.80 -13.60
C LEU A 212 -13.09 6.85 -12.60
N PHE A 213 -12.78 6.43 -11.39
CA PHE A 213 -12.11 7.28 -10.40
C PHE A 213 -10.63 6.98 -10.38
N LEU A 214 -9.81 7.98 -10.64
CA LEU A 214 -8.36 7.90 -10.54
C LEU A 214 -7.86 8.67 -9.33
N GLN A 215 -7.05 8.03 -8.50
CA GLN A 215 -6.31 8.67 -7.43
C GLN A 215 -5.00 9.20 -7.99
N VAL A 216 -4.76 10.49 -7.81
CA VAL A 216 -3.53 11.20 -8.21
C VAL A 216 -2.79 11.56 -6.93
N LYS A 217 -1.58 11.01 -6.74
CA LYS A 217 -0.76 11.26 -5.55
C LYS A 217 0.57 11.89 -5.92
N GLU A 218 0.93 12.96 -5.21
CA GLU A 218 2.23 13.60 -5.35
C GLU A 218 3.35 12.60 -5.01
N ALA A 219 4.34 12.51 -5.87
CA ALA A 219 5.55 11.73 -5.69
C ALA A 219 6.74 12.68 -5.53
N ARG A 220 7.50 12.50 -4.45
CA ARG A 220 8.69 13.30 -4.13
C ARG A 220 9.94 12.42 -4.20
N PRO A 221 11.15 13.01 -4.12
CA PRO A 221 12.36 12.23 -3.87
C PRO A 221 12.13 11.27 -2.69
N SER A 222 12.56 10.02 -2.84
CA SER A 222 12.43 9.06 -1.75
C SER A 222 13.21 9.51 -0.52
N VAL A 223 12.64 9.31 0.67
CA VAL A 223 13.35 9.53 1.94
C VAL A 223 14.60 8.66 2.10
N LEU A 224 14.77 7.67 1.23
CA LEU A 224 15.95 6.78 1.20
C LEU A 224 17.12 7.38 0.41
N GLU A 225 16.88 8.36 -0.49
CA GLU A 225 17.92 8.92 -1.36
C GLU A 225 19.15 9.46 -0.61
N PRO A 226 19.04 10.09 0.57
CA PRO A 226 20.21 10.52 1.33
C PRO A 226 21.14 9.38 1.77
N TYR A 227 20.64 8.15 1.81
CA TYR A 227 21.35 6.98 2.33
C TYR A 227 21.80 6.01 1.24
N THR A 228 21.08 5.94 0.12
CA THR A 228 21.32 4.94 -0.94
C THR A 228 21.61 5.53 -2.30
N GLY A 229 21.58 6.88 -2.43
CA GLY A 229 21.77 7.58 -3.69
C GLY A 229 20.46 7.94 -4.38
N LYS A 230 20.56 8.82 -5.36
CA LYS A 230 19.41 9.36 -6.11
C LYS A 230 18.75 8.31 -6.97
N SER A 231 17.45 8.45 -7.17
CA SER A 231 16.69 7.68 -8.15
C SER A 231 17.26 7.85 -9.57
N LEU A 232 17.21 6.77 -10.35
CA LEU A 232 17.56 6.80 -11.78
C LEU A 232 16.44 7.37 -12.65
N HIS A 233 15.22 7.50 -12.13
CA HIS A 233 14.08 8.04 -12.83
C HIS A 233 14.07 9.58 -12.72
N ALA A 234 13.83 10.26 -13.83
CA ALA A 234 13.71 11.72 -13.88
C ALA A 234 12.37 12.24 -13.31
N ASN A 235 11.39 11.35 -13.18
CA ASN A 235 10.07 11.62 -12.60
C ASN A 235 9.86 10.69 -11.39
N HIS A 236 9.54 11.26 -10.24
CA HIS A 236 9.36 10.47 -9.02
C HIS A 236 8.10 9.60 -9.06
N GLY A 237 7.07 10.00 -9.82
CA GLY A 237 5.90 9.14 -10.09
C GLY A 237 6.30 7.90 -10.88
N GLU A 238 7.17 8.04 -11.90
CA GLU A 238 7.74 6.92 -12.64
C GLU A 238 8.51 5.96 -11.71
N ARG A 239 9.33 6.49 -10.79
CA ARG A 239 10.03 5.70 -9.76
C ARG A 239 9.06 4.82 -8.97
N VAL A 240 7.97 5.41 -8.46
CA VAL A 240 6.94 4.68 -7.69
C VAL A 240 6.32 3.57 -8.54
N ILE A 241 5.95 3.87 -9.79
CA ILE A 241 5.33 2.91 -10.70
C ILE A 241 6.29 1.78 -11.06
N ALA A 242 7.54 2.08 -11.35
CA ALA A 242 8.56 1.09 -11.68
C ALA A 242 8.77 0.12 -10.50
N GLY A 243 8.92 0.64 -9.29
CA GLY A 243 9.04 -0.18 -8.09
C GLY A 243 7.78 -1.00 -7.81
N GLN A 244 6.60 -0.42 -7.97
CA GLN A 244 5.34 -1.13 -7.78
C GLN A 244 5.19 -2.30 -8.76
N ARG A 245 5.46 -2.10 -10.05
CA ARG A 245 5.43 -3.16 -11.06
C ARG A 245 6.49 -4.24 -10.83
N LEU A 246 7.65 -3.87 -10.27
CA LEU A 246 8.71 -4.81 -9.95
C LEU A 246 8.32 -5.67 -8.73
N MET A 247 7.85 -5.07 -7.67
CA MET A 247 7.65 -5.74 -6.37
C MET A 247 6.31 -6.45 -6.25
N GLN A 248 5.23 -5.91 -6.85
CA GLN A 248 3.91 -6.56 -6.83
C GLN A 248 3.79 -7.63 -7.90
N THR A 249 3.02 -8.69 -7.61
CA THR A 249 2.72 -9.75 -8.58
C THR A 249 1.78 -9.26 -9.68
N ALA A 250 0.84 -8.41 -9.32
CA ALA A 250 -0.08 -7.76 -10.24
C ALA A 250 -0.26 -6.32 -9.81
N SER A 251 -0.42 -5.43 -10.76
CA SER A 251 -0.66 -4.02 -10.52
C SER A 251 -1.91 -3.54 -11.25
N ASP A 252 -2.42 -2.42 -10.80
CA ASP A 252 -3.56 -1.73 -11.38
C ASP A 252 -3.34 -1.46 -12.89
N VAL A 253 -4.37 -1.66 -13.69
CA VAL A 253 -4.36 -1.43 -15.14
C VAL A 253 -4.03 0.03 -15.46
N PHE A 254 -4.58 0.99 -14.69
CA PHE A 254 -4.42 2.42 -14.88
C PHE A 254 -3.19 3.01 -14.18
N LEU A 255 -2.26 2.16 -13.75
CA LEU A 255 -1.05 2.61 -13.07
C LEU A 255 -0.13 3.36 -14.03
N GLY A 256 0.06 4.66 -13.79
CA GLY A 256 0.87 5.55 -14.61
C GLY A 256 1.34 6.79 -13.84
N TRP A 257 2.01 7.71 -14.53
CA TRP A 257 2.57 8.92 -13.92
C TRP A 257 2.36 10.16 -14.79
N THR A 258 2.48 11.31 -14.16
CA THR A 258 2.41 12.60 -14.86
C THR A 258 3.25 13.65 -14.12
N ARG A 259 3.39 14.82 -14.75
CA ARG A 259 3.95 16.03 -14.14
C ARG A 259 2.93 17.15 -14.21
N GLY A 260 2.67 17.77 -13.07
CA GLY A 260 1.82 18.95 -13.02
C GLY A 260 2.52 20.21 -13.56
N ARG A 261 1.73 21.24 -13.89
CA ARG A 261 2.25 22.54 -14.38
C ARG A 261 3.20 23.21 -13.41
N ASN A 262 3.04 23.00 -12.11
CA ASN A 262 3.92 23.48 -11.05
C ASN A 262 5.23 22.70 -10.92
N GLY A 263 5.52 21.78 -11.85
CA GLY A 263 6.72 20.94 -11.86
C GLY A 263 6.70 19.77 -10.86
N ARG A 264 5.61 19.57 -10.12
CA ARG A 264 5.48 18.43 -9.21
C ARG A 264 5.22 17.15 -9.99
N ASP A 265 5.79 16.06 -9.52
CA ASP A 265 5.59 14.72 -10.07
C ASP A 265 4.44 14.02 -9.35
N PHE A 266 3.67 13.22 -10.11
CA PHE A 266 2.54 12.47 -9.58
C PHE A 266 2.54 11.06 -10.14
N TYR A 267 2.09 10.11 -9.32
CA TYR A 267 1.64 8.81 -9.81
C TYR A 267 0.12 8.69 -9.73
N VAL A 268 -0.44 7.92 -10.64
CA VAL A 268 -1.87 7.77 -10.83
C VAL A 268 -2.23 6.30 -10.77
N ARG A 269 -3.31 5.98 -10.06
CA ARG A 269 -3.88 4.64 -9.96
C ARG A 269 -5.38 4.69 -9.80
N GLN A 270 -6.07 3.59 -9.99
CA GLN A 270 -7.49 3.48 -9.70
C GLN A 270 -7.75 3.70 -8.20
N LEU A 271 -8.76 4.51 -7.85
CA LEU A 271 -9.02 4.93 -6.46
C LEU A 271 -9.34 3.74 -5.56
N ARG A 272 -10.12 2.80 -6.05
CA ARG A 272 -10.48 1.57 -5.34
C ARG A 272 -10.72 0.44 -6.34
N ASP A 273 -10.09 -0.68 -6.10
CA ASP A 273 -10.45 -1.93 -6.77
C ASP A 273 -10.35 -3.08 -5.76
N MET A 274 -11.51 -3.45 -5.19
CA MET A 274 -11.70 -4.60 -4.29
C MET A 274 -10.61 -4.74 -3.21
N LYS A 275 -10.32 -3.64 -2.51
CA LYS A 275 -9.25 -3.59 -1.49
C LYS A 275 -9.72 -4.21 -0.16
N LEU A 276 -9.01 -5.23 0.30
CA LEU A 276 -9.19 -5.85 1.62
C LEU A 276 -8.09 -5.36 2.57
N SER A 277 -8.48 -4.54 3.54
CA SER A 277 -7.57 -4.09 4.60
C SER A 277 -7.71 -4.97 5.85
N ALA A 278 -6.60 -5.20 6.53
CA ALA A 278 -6.60 -5.87 7.83
C ALA A 278 -7.17 -4.91 8.90
N VAL A 279 -8.06 -5.44 9.74
CA VAL A 279 -8.61 -4.77 10.94
C VAL A 279 -8.13 -5.59 12.11
N ILE A 280 -7.21 -5.04 12.92
CA ILE A 280 -6.45 -5.80 13.92
C ILE A 280 -7.08 -5.79 15.31
N GLU A 281 -8.04 -4.92 15.58
CA GLU A 281 -8.60 -4.63 16.89
C GLU A 281 -9.16 -5.87 17.61
N ASP A 282 -9.69 -6.82 16.84
CA ASP A 282 -10.29 -8.05 17.34
C ASP A 282 -9.39 -9.29 17.13
N TRP A 283 -8.09 -9.11 16.87
CA TRP A 283 -7.23 -10.24 16.59
C TRP A 283 -6.66 -10.88 17.85
N ASP A 284 -6.59 -12.20 17.82
CA ASP A 284 -5.84 -13.01 18.77
C ASP A 284 -4.38 -13.24 18.32
N THR A 285 -3.62 -13.92 19.19
CA THR A 285 -2.22 -14.30 18.93
C THR A 285 -2.04 -15.09 17.64
N GLY A 286 -2.98 -16.00 17.33
CA GLY A 286 -2.94 -16.85 16.14
C GLY A 286 -3.16 -16.03 14.85
N MET A 287 -4.14 -15.14 14.87
CA MET A 287 -4.46 -14.27 13.72
C MET A 287 -3.32 -13.30 13.41
N LEU A 288 -2.72 -12.65 14.44
CA LEU A 288 -1.58 -11.76 14.22
C LEU A 288 -0.37 -12.52 13.66
N ARG A 289 -0.09 -13.72 14.20
CA ARG A 289 1.00 -14.58 13.73
C ARG A 289 0.80 -14.97 12.27
N GLN A 290 -0.39 -15.43 11.90
CA GLN A 290 -0.71 -15.84 10.52
C GLN A 290 -0.58 -14.67 9.55
N TYR A 291 -1.13 -13.51 9.90
CA TYR A 291 -1.01 -12.32 9.08
C TYR A 291 0.44 -11.87 8.91
N GLY A 292 1.22 -11.85 9.99
CA GLY A 292 2.64 -11.51 9.94
C GLY A 292 3.44 -12.43 9.03
N ARG A 293 3.17 -13.75 9.05
CA ARG A 293 3.77 -14.73 8.13
C ARG A 293 3.36 -14.49 6.67
N MET A 294 2.11 -14.12 6.41
CA MET A 294 1.68 -13.72 5.06
C MET A 294 2.40 -12.45 4.57
N CYS A 295 2.60 -11.46 5.45
CA CYS A 295 3.39 -10.27 5.14
C CYS A 295 4.85 -10.63 4.84
N ALA A 296 5.46 -11.53 5.64
CA ALA A 296 6.82 -12.02 5.41
C ALA A 296 6.95 -12.76 4.07
N HIS A 297 5.95 -13.57 3.69
CA HIS A 297 5.89 -14.23 2.39
C HIS A 297 5.83 -13.20 1.25
N ALA A 298 4.92 -12.22 1.31
CA ALA A 298 4.80 -11.18 0.29
C ALA A 298 6.10 -10.36 0.15
N LEU A 299 6.73 -10.01 1.29
CA LEU A 299 7.98 -9.26 1.30
C LEU A 299 9.15 -10.06 0.74
N SER A 300 9.30 -11.33 1.15
CA SER A 300 10.38 -12.20 0.63
C SER A 300 10.26 -12.40 -0.89
N ARG A 301 9.05 -12.60 -1.39
CA ARG A 301 8.80 -12.69 -2.82
C ARG A 301 9.14 -11.38 -3.56
N ALA A 302 8.72 -10.23 -3.01
CA ALA A 302 9.04 -8.92 -3.59
C ALA A 302 10.56 -8.71 -3.68
N HIS A 303 11.31 -9.07 -2.62
CA HIS A 303 12.76 -9.00 -2.62
C HIS A 303 13.43 -10.04 -3.55
N ALA A 304 12.87 -11.24 -3.67
CA ALA A 304 13.36 -12.23 -4.61
C ALA A 304 13.15 -11.82 -6.09
N ARG A 305 12.13 -10.99 -6.37
CA ARG A 305 11.90 -10.42 -7.71
C ARG A 305 12.81 -9.22 -8.01
N SER A 306 13.15 -8.43 -7.00
CA SER A 306 13.90 -7.18 -7.15
C SER A 306 15.40 -7.30 -6.87
N GLY A 307 15.83 -8.38 -6.21
CA GLY A 307 17.21 -8.64 -5.82
C GLY A 307 17.67 -10.05 -6.15
N ASP A 308 18.80 -10.45 -5.56
CA ASP A 308 19.35 -11.80 -5.67
C ASP A 308 18.96 -12.64 -4.43
N ALA A 309 17.98 -13.52 -4.59
CA ALA A 309 17.46 -14.34 -3.50
C ALA A 309 18.52 -15.27 -2.90
N ALA A 310 19.43 -15.80 -3.70
CA ALA A 310 20.49 -16.68 -3.20
C ALA A 310 21.52 -15.94 -2.37
N THR A 311 21.91 -14.72 -2.79
CA THR A 311 22.79 -13.83 -2.03
C THR A 311 22.15 -13.41 -0.71
N ILE A 312 20.87 -12.99 -0.72
CA ILE A 312 20.12 -12.61 0.48
C ILE A 312 20.01 -13.80 1.45
N ALA A 313 19.66 -14.99 0.94
CA ALA A 313 19.58 -16.20 1.75
C ALA A 313 20.94 -16.58 2.36
N GLY A 314 22.01 -16.50 1.57
CA GLY A 314 23.38 -16.74 2.04
C GLY A 314 23.81 -15.78 3.17
N TYR A 315 23.45 -14.51 3.06
CA TYR A 315 23.71 -13.49 4.09
C TYR A 315 22.99 -13.84 5.42
N MET A 316 21.73 -14.22 5.36
CA MET A 316 20.94 -14.57 6.55
C MET A 316 21.38 -15.88 7.20
N GLY A 317 21.94 -16.81 6.40
CA GLY A 317 22.33 -18.13 6.86
C GLY A 317 21.15 -19.05 7.18
N SER A 318 21.47 -20.26 7.67
CA SER A 318 20.48 -21.31 8.00
C SER A 318 20.09 -21.33 9.50
N GLY A 319 20.80 -20.61 10.35
CA GLY A 319 20.61 -20.59 11.80
C GLY A 319 19.60 -19.54 12.26
N GLN A 320 19.35 -19.51 13.57
CA GLN A 320 18.43 -18.57 14.21
C GLN A 320 19.07 -17.20 14.52
N THR A 321 20.36 -17.04 14.36
CA THR A 321 21.09 -15.81 14.74
C THR A 321 20.52 -14.57 14.08
N PHE A 322 20.16 -14.65 12.80
CA PHE A 322 19.53 -13.54 12.07
C PHE A 322 18.11 -13.27 12.60
N ASP A 323 17.34 -14.33 12.84
CA ASP A 323 15.97 -14.23 13.35
C ASP A 323 15.96 -13.55 14.74
N ASP A 324 16.89 -13.95 15.62
CA ASP A 324 17.04 -13.41 16.97
C ASP A 324 17.46 -11.93 16.94
N ALA A 325 18.42 -11.56 16.09
CA ALA A 325 18.90 -10.18 15.97
C ALA A 325 17.78 -9.22 15.47
N ILE A 326 16.98 -9.63 14.49
CA ILE A 326 15.85 -8.82 14.02
C ILE A 326 14.73 -8.76 15.08
N CYS A 327 14.50 -9.85 15.83
CA CYS A 327 13.54 -9.86 16.93
C CYS A 327 13.96 -8.90 18.04
N GLU A 328 15.21 -8.92 18.46
CA GLU A 328 15.78 -8.00 19.46
C GLU A 328 15.58 -6.55 19.02
N PHE A 329 16.00 -6.20 17.79
CA PHE A 329 15.76 -4.88 17.22
C PHE A 329 14.28 -4.47 17.27
N ALA A 330 13.36 -5.36 16.88
CA ALA A 330 11.93 -5.05 16.82
C ALA A 330 11.34 -4.78 18.21
N MET A 331 11.75 -5.55 19.23
CA MET A 331 11.30 -5.38 20.61
C MET A 331 11.85 -4.10 21.24
N GLU A 332 13.11 -3.74 20.96
CA GLU A 332 13.71 -2.48 21.38
C GLU A 332 13.03 -1.29 20.71
N TYR A 333 12.81 -1.36 19.38
CA TYR A 333 12.15 -0.30 18.63
C TYR A 333 10.69 -0.10 19.08
N CYS A 334 9.97 -1.15 19.45
CA CYS A 334 8.64 -1.06 20.04
C CYS A 334 8.65 -0.20 21.33
N SER A 335 9.67 -0.36 22.16
CA SER A 335 9.85 0.44 23.37
C SER A 335 10.20 1.90 23.06
N GLN A 336 11.04 2.15 22.05
CA GLN A 336 11.36 3.49 21.57
C GLN A 336 10.11 4.18 20.98
N ASN A 337 9.36 3.49 20.13
CA ASN A 337 8.12 4.00 19.54
C ASN A 337 7.10 4.45 20.60
N ARG A 338 6.97 3.68 21.68
CA ARG A 338 6.11 4.05 22.83
C ARG A 338 6.60 5.33 23.51
N SER A 339 7.92 5.48 23.68
CA SER A 339 8.52 6.70 24.25
C SER A 339 8.25 7.92 23.36
N ASP A 340 8.45 7.78 22.06
CA ASP A 340 8.22 8.83 21.07
C ASP A 340 6.74 9.24 21.01
N PHE A 341 5.82 8.27 21.04
CA PHE A 341 4.39 8.53 21.10
C PHE A 341 4.00 9.33 22.35
N ARG A 342 4.53 8.98 23.52
CA ARG A 342 4.27 9.71 24.77
C ARG A 342 4.81 11.14 24.70
N ALA A 343 6.02 11.32 24.15
CA ALA A 343 6.61 12.66 23.95
C ALA A 343 5.75 13.50 22.99
N PHE A 344 5.25 12.90 21.90
CA PHE A 344 4.35 13.56 20.94
C PHE A 344 3.03 13.99 21.60
N VAL A 345 2.37 13.11 22.34
CA VAL A 345 1.12 13.41 23.07
C VAL A 345 1.36 14.53 24.11
N SER A 346 2.51 14.53 24.80
CA SER A 346 2.88 15.61 25.74
C SER A 346 3.04 16.94 25.01
N ALA A 347 3.70 16.94 23.84
CA ALA A 347 3.89 18.14 23.03
C ALA A 347 2.57 18.76 22.56
N ILE A 348 1.58 17.92 22.20
CA ILE A 348 0.22 18.38 21.87
C ILE A 348 -0.44 19.00 23.10
N ARG A 349 -0.43 18.34 24.25
CA ARG A 349 -1.04 18.82 25.50
C ARG A 349 -0.43 20.14 26.00
N GLU A 350 0.85 20.34 25.76
CA GLU A 350 1.60 21.56 26.09
C GLU A 350 1.45 22.69 25.04
N GLY A 351 0.69 22.45 23.96
CA GLY A 351 0.49 23.43 22.88
C GLY A 351 1.73 23.66 22.01
N ARG A 352 2.75 22.80 22.08
CA ARG A 352 3.95 22.86 21.22
C ARG A 352 3.67 22.34 19.80
N VAL A 353 2.63 21.56 19.64
CA VAL A 353 2.14 21.04 18.36
C VAL A 353 0.64 21.33 18.28
N GLU A 354 0.21 22.03 17.24
CA GLU A 354 -1.21 22.21 16.96
C GLU A 354 -1.84 20.88 16.55
N ALA A 355 -2.96 20.53 17.17
CA ALA A 355 -3.74 19.36 16.82
C ALA A 355 -5.23 19.69 16.90
N GLN A 356 -5.99 19.27 15.90
CA GLN A 356 -7.45 19.25 15.93
C GLN A 356 -7.90 17.84 16.27
N ILE A 357 -8.78 17.73 17.27
CA ILE A 357 -9.43 16.46 17.61
C ILE A 357 -10.66 16.37 16.70
N GLU A 358 -10.69 15.37 15.83
CA GLU A 358 -11.89 15.03 15.07
C GLU A 358 -12.99 14.61 16.06
N SER A 359 -14.11 15.34 16.04
CA SER A 359 -15.29 15.09 16.88
C SER A 359 -16.22 14.07 16.25
#